data_5352cd563fa7a2c9793dc3eb6ee46501
#
_entry.id   5352cd563fa7a2c9793dc3eb6ee46501
#
_cell.length_a   1.000
_cell.length_b   1.000
_cell.length_c   1.000
_cell.angle_alpha   90.00
_cell.angle_beta   90.00
_cell.angle_gamma   90.00
#
_symmetry.space_group_name_H-M   'P 1'
#
loop_
_entity.id
_entity.type
_entity.pdbx_description
1 polymer ?
#
loop_
_entity_poly.entity_id
_entity_poly.type
_entity_poly.pdbx_seq_one_letter_code
_entity_poly.pdbx_strand_id
1 'polypeptide(L)'
;MTEHEYTYGFAWLGILADAAPATDALIYAWHERGFALYSMRSAKVSRLYIQVPADDHVDRWPDELIWAELQTRLASDGWRVNEGTIFDKSITPMRTFVCEPMQCGRLFLVGDAAHIVPPTGAKGLNLAVTDARLLAARLEQWYRTGSEHGLERYSEVALRRVWRAQDFSNYMTQLLHDLGRGPFDRKLQLSRLEYLRRSRAATTSLAENYAGLPAADDF
;
A
#
# COMPACT_ATOMS: atom_id res chain seq x y z
N MET A 1 -18.48 16.10 9.14
CA MET A 1 -17.43 15.23 8.59
C MET A 1 -16.57 14.74 9.74
N THR A 2 -16.28 13.45 9.78
CA THR A 2 -15.40 12.83 10.77
C THR A 2 -14.12 12.41 10.03
N GLU A 3 -12.97 12.70 10.62
CA GLU A 3 -11.68 12.30 10.09
C GLU A 3 -11.16 11.13 10.93
N HIS A 4 -10.82 10.04 10.26
CA HIS A 4 -10.19 8.88 10.84
C HIS A 4 -8.74 8.86 10.35
N GLU A 5 -7.81 9.18 11.23
CA GLU A 5 -6.39 9.23 10.90
C GLU A 5 -5.57 8.36 11.85
N TYR A 6 -4.56 7.69 11.28
CA TYR A 6 -3.57 6.96 12.05
C TYR A 6 -2.20 7.09 11.38
N THR A 7 -1.18 7.42 12.16
CA THR A 7 0.22 7.51 11.70
C THR A 7 1.00 6.35 12.28
N TYR A 8 1.70 5.62 11.42
CA TYR A 8 2.60 4.56 11.84
C TYR A 8 3.94 5.15 12.30
N GLY A 9 4.58 4.51 13.28
CA GLY A 9 5.87 4.96 13.83
C GLY A 9 7.08 4.73 12.91
N PHE A 10 6.87 4.58 11.59
CA PHE A 10 7.92 4.35 10.61
C PHE A 10 7.62 5.04 9.28
N ALA A 11 8.63 5.09 8.44
CA ALA A 11 8.57 5.60 7.07
C ALA A 11 9.14 4.57 6.09
N TRP A 12 8.95 4.82 4.81
CA TRP A 12 9.65 4.11 3.74
C TRP A 12 10.68 5.04 3.10
N LEU A 13 11.93 4.60 3.07
CA LEU A 13 12.93 5.09 2.13
C LEU A 13 12.66 4.43 0.77
N GLY A 14 12.14 5.22 -0.16
CA GLY A 14 11.91 4.83 -1.54
C GLY A 14 13.13 5.11 -2.40
N ILE A 15 13.51 4.16 -3.26
CA ILE A 15 14.70 4.21 -4.09
C ILE A 15 14.33 3.88 -5.53
N LEU A 16 14.82 4.67 -6.49
CA LEU A 16 14.86 4.33 -7.91
C LEU A 16 16.31 4.22 -8.35
N ALA A 17 16.64 3.09 -8.97
CA ALA A 17 18.00 2.82 -9.43
C ALA A 17 18.00 2.36 -10.89
N ASP A 18 19.01 2.83 -11.64
CA ASP A 18 19.33 2.33 -12.98
C ASP A 18 20.03 0.96 -12.82
N ALA A 19 19.24 -0.01 -12.41
CA ALA A 19 19.61 -1.38 -12.15
C ALA A 19 18.63 -2.30 -12.85
N ALA A 20 19.13 -3.15 -13.72
CA ALA A 20 18.29 -4.14 -14.39
C ALA A 20 17.58 -5.03 -13.35
N PRO A 21 16.29 -5.33 -13.52
CA PRO A 21 15.57 -6.18 -12.59
C PRO A 21 16.24 -7.54 -12.36
N ALA A 22 16.37 -7.94 -11.11
CA ALA A 22 16.86 -9.27 -10.72
C ALA A 22 15.77 -10.36 -10.86
N THR A 23 14.51 -9.93 -10.92
CA THR A 23 13.32 -10.77 -11.20
C THR A 23 12.18 -9.88 -11.67
N ASP A 24 11.20 -10.44 -12.36
CA ASP A 24 9.92 -9.81 -12.72
C ASP A 24 8.87 -9.86 -11.59
N ALA A 25 9.15 -10.63 -10.54
CA ALA A 25 8.27 -10.75 -9.38
C ALA A 25 8.38 -9.54 -8.44
N LEU A 26 7.24 -9.10 -7.90
CA LEU A 26 7.19 -8.20 -6.76
C LEU A 26 7.53 -8.97 -5.48
N ILE A 27 8.52 -8.50 -4.72
CA ILE A 27 8.94 -9.14 -3.47
C ILE A 27 8.65 -8.24 -2.28
N TYR A 28 7.92 -8.78 -1.32
CA TYR A 28 7.73 -8.22 0.03
C TYR A 28 8.56 -9.06 1.00
N ALA A 29 9.50 -8.45 1.67
CA ALA A 29 10.39 -9.14 2.61
C ALA A 29 10.15 -8.67 4.04
N TRP A 30 9.80 -9.61 4.92
CA TRP A 30 9.92 -9.41 6.35
C TRP A 30 11.34 -9.74 6.78
N HIS A 31 11.95 -8.87 7.56
CA HIS A 31 13.28 -9.08 8.13
C HIS A 31 13.33 -8.51 9.56
N GLU A 32 14.20 -9.03 10.42
CA GLU A 32 14.35 -8.55 11.80
C GLU A 32 14.81 -7.08 11.91
N ARG A 33 15.46 -6.57 10.86
CA ARG A 33 15.87 -5.16 10.72
C ARG A 33 14.78 -4.28 10.10
N GLY A 34 13.58 -4.82 9.88
CA GLY A 34 12.46 -4.14 9.27
C GLY A 34 12.21 -4.57 7.81
N PHE A 35 11.09 -4.15 7.29
CA PHE A 35 10.57 -4.47 5.95
C PHE A 35 11.48 -3.98 4.83
N ALA A 36 11.51 -4.75 3.74
CA ALA A 36 11.99 -4.29 2.44
C ALA A 36 11.06 -4.74 1.31
N LEU A 37 11.08 -3.98 0.22
CA LEU A 37 10.32 -4.30 -0.99
C LEU A 37 11.21 -4.13 -2.22
N TYR A 38 11.06 -5.06 -3.14
CA TYR A 38 11.65 -5.00 -4.47
C TYR A 38 10.56 -5.05 -5.55
N SER A 39 10.69 -4.20 -6.55
CA SER A 39 9.81 -4.24 -7.73
C SER A 39 10.55 -3.81 -8.99
N MET A 40 10.22 -4.43 -10.11
CA MET A 40 10.57 -3.98 -11.44
C MET A 40 9.76 -2.73 -11.80
N ARG A 41 10.43 -1.67 -12.27
CA ARG A 41 9.79 -0.47 -12.79
C ARG A 41 9.80 -0.44 -14.32
N SER A 42 10.89 -0.90 -14.90
CA SER A 42 11.07 -1.12 -16.34
C SER A 42 12.14 -2.19 -16.54
N ALA A 43 12.47 -2.52 -17.80
CA ALA A 43 13.56 -3.46 -18.11
C ALA A 43 14.96 -2.99 -17.66
N LYS A 44 15.11 -1.72 -17.24
CA LYS A 44 16.39 -1.14 -16.81
C LYS A 44 16.34 -0.53 -15.41
N VAL A 45 15.14 -0.32 -14.85
CA VAL A 45 14.96 0.41 -13.59
C VAL A 45 14.28 -0.48 -12.58
N SER A 46 14.89 -0.60 -11.43
CA SER A 46 14.30 -1.20 -10.22
C SER A 46 13.81 -0.13 -9.24
N ARG A 47 12.69 -0.39 -8.61
CA ARG A 47 12.14 0.40 -7.51
C ARG A 47 12.15 -0.42 -6.23
N LEU A 48 12.77 0.14 -5.19
CA LEU A 48 12.99 -0.54 -3.94
C LEU A 48 12.52 0.32 -2.78
N TYR A 49 12.22 -0.32 -1.65
CA TYR A 49 11.87 0.35 -0.42
C TYR A 49 12.51 -0.32 0.79
N ILE A 50 12.88 0.50 1.76
CA ILE A 50 13.39 0.07 3.06
C ILE A 50 12.56 0.75 4.14
N GLN A 51 12.12 -0.01 5.13
CA GLN A 51 11.54 0.56 6.34
C GLN A 51 12.61 1.29 7.13
N VAL A 52 12.32 2.54 7.50
CA VAL A 52 13.17 3.43 8.29
C VAL A 52 12.35 4.08 9.41
N PRO A 53 12.96 4.67 10.46
CA PRO A 53 12.25 5.49 11.45
C PRO A 53 11.44 6.61 10.78
N ALA A 54 10.33 7.03 11.41
CA ALA A 54 9.45 8.05 10.85
C ALA A 54 10.11 9.44 10.75
N ASP A 55 11.09 9.71 11.61
CA ASP A 55 11.86 10.95 11.70
C ASP A 55 13.24 10.86 11.05
N ASP A 56 13.47 9.86 10.21
CA ASP A 56 14.75 9.68 9.53
C ASP A 56 14.89 10.65 8.33
N HIS A 57 16.12 10.87 7.90
CA HIS A 57 16.48 11.81 6.83
C HIS A 57 17.29 11.12 5.74
N VAL A 58 17.03 11.49 4.50
CA VAL A 58 17.70 10.92 3.30
C VAL A 58 19.21 11.05 3.35
N ASP A 59 19.74 12.12 3.94
CA ASP A 59 21.19 12.38 4.06
C ASP A 59 21.91 11.33 4.91
N ARG A 60 21.21 10.58 5.75
CA ARG A 60 21.77 9.47 6.55
C ARG A 60 21.91 8.17 5.77
N TRP A 61 21.47 8.17 4.51
CA TRP A 61 21.40 6.99 3.67
C TRP A 61 22.27 7.14 2.40
N PRO A 62 23.61 7.05 2.54
CA PRO A 62 24.49 6.94 1.38
C PRO A 62 24.18 5.66 0.59
N ASP A 63 24.47 5.68 -0.71
CA ASP A 63 24.06 4.62 -1.63
C ASP A 63 24.62 3.25 -1.23
N GLU A 64 25.85 3.21 -0.71
CA GLU A 64 26.48 1.98 -0.23
C GLU A 64 25.71 1.34 0.95
N LEU A 65 25.21 2.17 1.87
CA LEU A 65 24.39 1.71 2.99
C LEU A 65 23.03 1.19 2.50
N ILE A 66 22.41 1.88 1.55
CA ILE A 66 21.14 1.46 0.94
C ILE A 66 21.30 0.06 0.33
N TRP A 67 22.33 -0.14 -0.49
CA TRP A 67 22.57 -1.45 -1.12
C TRP A 67 22.88 -2.54 -0.11
N ALA A 68 23.69 -2.26 0.90
CA ALA A 68 23.98 -3.21 1.97
C ALA A 68 22.72 -3.65 2.74
N GLU A 69 21.81 -2.70 3.05
CA GLU A 69 20.54 -2.99 3.71
C GLU A 69 19.59 -3.80 2.79
N LEU A 70 19.49 -3.43 1.53
CA LEU A 70 18.67 -4.15 0.55
C LEU A 70 19.16 -5.58 0.35
N GLN A 71 20.48 -5.79 0.18
CA GLN A 71 21.07 -7.11 0.07
C GLN A 71 20.82 -7.96 1.32
N THR A 72 20.84 -7.33 2.51
CA THR A 72 20.59 -8.02 3.78
C THR A 72 19.12 -8.40 3.94
N ARG A 73 18.20 -7.44 3.75
CA ARG A 73 16.77 -7.63 4.04
C ARG A 73 16.04 -8.44 2.97
N LEU A 74 16.54 -8.44 1.74
CA LEU A 74 15.99 -9.21 0.62
C LEU A 74 16.72 -10.51 0.38
N ALA A 75 17.73 -10.86 1.20
CA ALA A 75 18.52 -12.06 1.02
C ALA A 75 17.65 -13.33 0.96
N SER A 76 17.87 -14.13 -0.05
CA SER A 76 17.26 -15.45 -0.22
C SER A 76 18.29 -16.39 -0.87
N ASP A 77 18.10 -17.70 -0.71
CA ASP A 77 19.04 -18.71 -1.18
C ASP A 77 19.42 -18.52 -2.66
N GLY A 78 20.66 -18.08 -2.90
CA GLY A 78 21.23 -17.89 -4.23
C GLY A 78 20.71 -16.69 -5.03
N TRP A 79 19.75 -15.91 -4.48
CA TRP A 79 19.21 -14.72 -5.13
C TRP A 79 19.76 -13.43 -4.51
N ARG A 80 20.06 -12.44 -5.33
CA ARG A 80 20.52 -11.11 -4.91
C ARG A 80 19.87 -10.03 -5.76
N VAL A 81 19.75 -8.85 -5.18
CA VAL A 81 19.34 -7.63 -5.91
C VAL A 81 20.49 -7.19 -6.82
N ASN A 82 20.18 -6.83 -8.05
CA ASN A 82 21.14 -6.13 -8.89
C ASN A 82 21.32 -4.70 -8.41
N GLU A 83 22.53 -4.26 -8.28
CA GLU A 83 22.91 -2.90 -7.90
C GLU A 83 23.11 -2.03 -9.14
N GLY A 84 22.93 -0.72 -9.00
CA GLY A 84 23.13 0.26 -10.04
C GLY A 84 23.14 1.68 -9.48
N THR A 85 23.19 2.68 -10.35
CA THR A 85 23.18 4.08 -9.93
C THR A 85 21.83 4.46 -9.35
N ILE A 86 21.78 4.89 -8.10
CA ILE A 86 20.58 5.47 -7.49
C ILE A 86 20.43 6.89 -8.03
N PHE A 87 19.31 7.18 -8.68
CA PHE A 87 19.04 8.50 -9.26
C PHE A 87 17.89 9.25 -8.57
N ASP A 88 17.11 8.56 -7.73
CA ASP A 88 16.08 9.16 -6.91
C ASP A 88 15.92 8.41 -5.59
N LYS A 89 15.84 9.16 -4.48
CA LYS A 89 15.56 8.61 -3.17
C LYS A 89 14.80 9.61 -2.31
N SER A 90 13.77 9.13 -1.61
CA SER A 90 12.93 9.96 -0.75
C SER A 90 12.40 9.16 0.43
N ILE A 91 12.14 9.84 1.56
CA ILE A 91 11.50 9.24 2.74
C ILE A 91 10.04 9.69 2.80
N THR A 92 9.14 8.72 2.90
CA THR A 92 7.69 8.95 2.99
C THR A 92 7.16 8.35 4.27
N PRO A 93 6.69 9.17 5.23
CA PRO A 93 6.03 8.69 6.45
C PRO A 93 4.77 7.89 6.12
N MET A 94 4.55 6.81 6.89
CA MET A 94 3.38 5.96 6.71
C MET A 94 2.20 6.48 7.52
N ARG A 95 1.12 6.78 6.82
CA ARG A 95 -0.14 7.19 7.43
C ARG A 95 -1.34 6.61 6.71
N THR A 96 -2.47 6.59 7.39
CA THR A 96 -3.77 6.30 6.82
C THR A 96 -4.75 7.42 7.20
N PHE A 97 -5.69 7.68 6.32
CA PHE A 97 -6.70 8.72 6.52
C PHE A 97 -7.99 8.30 5.81
N VAL A 98 -9.13 8.58 6.42
CA VAL A 98 -10.46 8.48 5.80
C VAL A 98 -11.32 9.62 6.29
N CYS A 99 -11.92 10.35 5.35
CA CYS A 99 -12.94 11.36 5.62
C CYS A 99 -14.34 10.76 5.45
N GLU A 100 -15.17 10.85 6.47
CA GLU A 100 -16.53 10.27 6.49
C GLU A 100 -17.56 11.31 6.92
N PRO A 101 -18.61 11.57 6.12
CA PRO A 101 -18.85 11.09 4.76
C PRO A 101 -17.90 11.72 3.71
N MET A 102 -17.77 11.08 2.56
CA MET A 102 -16.99 11.57 1.40
C MET A 102 -17.74 12.63 0.58
N GLN A 103 -18.83 13.15 1.10
CA GLN A 103 -19.62 14.22 0.47
C GLN A 103 -20.27 15.15 1.49
N CYS A 104 -20.48 16.41 1.08
CA CYS A 104 -21.25 17.38 1.84
C CYS A 104 -22.09 18.22 0.86
N GLY A 105 -23.40 18.02 0.84
CA GLY A 105 -24.27 18.59 -0.18
C GLY A 105 -23.82 18.19 -1.59
N ARG A 106 -23.41 19.19 -2.40
CA ARG A 106 -22.93 18.97 -3.77
C ARG A 106 -21.40 18.95 -3.90
N LEU A 107 -20.66 18.95 -2.80
CA LEU A 107 -19.24 18.71 -2.76
C LEU A 107 -18.98 17.21 -2.60
N PHE A 108 -18.18 16.62 -3.48
CA PHE A 108 -17.79 15.21 -3.47
C PHE A 108 -16.27 15.13 -3.40
N LEU A 109 -15.76 14.29 -2.50
CA LEU A 109 -14.34 13.99 -2.37
C LEU A 109 -14.01 12.66 -3.08
N VAL A 110 -12.86 12.61 -3.74
CA VAL A 110 -12.37 11.42 -4.46
C VAL A 110 -10.87 11.24 -4.21
N GLY A 111 -10.40 9.99 -4.18
CA GLY A 111 -8.99 9.69 -4.04
C GLY A 111 -8.38 10.22 -2.74
N ASP A 112 -7.15 10.71 -2.80
CA ASP A 112 -6.37 11.15 -1.64
C ASP A 112 -7.00 12.33 -0.88
N ALA A 113 -7.93 13.07 -1.51
CA ALA A 113 -8.72 14.08 -0.81
C ALA A 113 -9.73 13.48 0.18
N ALA A 114 -10.14 12.22 -0.04
CA ALA A 114 -11.10 11.51 0.80
C ALA A 114 -10.44 10.43 1.67
N HIS A 115 -9.40 9.78 1.16
CA HIS A 115 -8.75 8.67 1.86
C HIS A 115 -7.30 8.45 1.42
N ILE A 116 -6.47 8.10 2.37
CA ILE A 116 -5.09 7.65 2.16
C ILE A 116 -4.96 6.26 2.77
N VAL A 117 -4.44 5.30 2.01
CA VAL A 117 -4.17 3.93 2.48
C VAL A 117 -2.68 3.67 2.54
N PRO A 118 -2.19 2.84 3.49
CA PRO A 118 -0.80 2.43 3.50
C PRO A 118 -0.43 1.77 2.15
N PRO A 119 0.69 2.13 1.54
CA PRO A 119 1.06 1.64 0.21
C PRO A 119 1.36 0.14 0.15
N THR A 120 1.53 -0.51 1.29
CA THR A 120 1.79 -1.96 1.40
C THR A 120 0.71 -2.81 0.71
N GLY A 121 -0.54 -2.35 0.71
CA GLY A 121 -1.64 -3.03 0.02
C GLY A 121 -1.75 -2.73 -1.49
N ALA A 122 -0.99 -1.75 -2.00
CA ALA A 122 -1.05 -1.28 -3.40
C ALA A 122 -2.47 -0.87 -3.87
N LYS A 123 -3.29 -0.26 -2.99
CA LYS A 123 -4.72 0.02 -3.25
C LYS A 123 -5.03 1.48 -3.60
N GLY A 124 -4.18 2.45 -3.24
CA GLY A 124 -4.52 3.87 -3.33
C GLY A 124 -4.97 4.33 -4.72
N LEU A 125 -4.18 4.07 -5.76
CA LEU A 125 -4.53 4.45 -7.14
C LEU A 125 -5.82 3.79 -7.61
N ASN A 126 -6.00 2.50 -7.33
CA ASN A 126 -7.18 1.75 -7.76
C ASN A 126 -8.45 2.27 -7.07
N LEU A 127 -8.37 2.64 -5.79
CA LEU A 127 -9.47 3.29 -5.07
C LEU A 127 -9.81 4.63 -5.72
N ALA A 128 -8.83 5.51 -5.94
CA ALA A 128 -9.04 6.82 -6.52
C ALA A 128 -9.72 6.75 -7.90
N VAL A 129 -9.27 5.83 -8.76
CA VAL A 129 -9.90 5.59 -10.08
C VAL A 129 -11.33 5.05 -9.93
N THR A 130 -11.57 4.18 -8.94
CA THR A 130 -12.91 3.62 -8.70
C THR A 130 -13.87 4.69 -8.19
N ASP A 131 -13.43 5.58 -7.29
CA ASP A 131 -14.24 6.72 -6.82
C ASP A 131 -14.62 7.64 -7.99
N ALA A 132 -13.65 7.99 -8.83
CA ALA A 132 -13.89 8.84 -10.00
C ALA A 132 -14.91 8.20 -10.96
N ARG A 133 -14.80 6.88 -11.21
CA ARG A 133 -15.76 6.14 -12.05
C ARG A 133 -17.15 6.12 -11.45
N LEU A 134 -17.23 5.82 -10.14
CA LEU A 134 -18.51 5.79 -9.43
C LEU A 134 -19.19 7.15 -9.49
N LEU A 135 -18.48 8.23 -9.14
CA LEU A 135 -19.02 9.59 -9.16
C LEU A 135 -19.44 10.02 -10.57
N ALA A 136 -18.62 9.72 -11.59
CA ALA A 136 -18.93 10.04 -12.99
C ALA A 136 -20.23 9.36 -13.44
N ALA A 137 -20.43 8.08 -13.13
CA ALA A 137 -21.66 7.35 -13.46
C ALA A 137 -22.90 7.96 -12.76
N ARG A 138 -22.76 8.39 -11.49
CA ARG A 138 -23.85 9.04 -10.74
C ARG A 138 -24.18 10.44 -11.29
N LEU A 139 -23.17 11.20 -11.67
CA LEU A 139 -23.35 12.49 -12.34
C LEU A 139 -24.00 12.32 -13.70
N GLU A 140 -23.57 11.36 -14.52
CA GLU A 140 -24.21 11.06 -15.81
C GLU A 140 -25.70 10.71 -15.62
N GLN A 141 -26.03 9.85 -14.67
CA GLN A 141 -27.41 9.51 -14.34
C GLN A 141 -28.23 10.75 -13.97
N TRP A 142 -27.67 11.61 -13.11
CA TRP A 142 -28.32 12.84 -12.68
C TRP A 142 -28.58 13.79 -13.88
N TYR A 143 -27.59 14.01 -14.74
CA TYR A 143 -27.75 14.85 -15.93
C TYR A 143 -28.81 14.32 -16.91
N ARG A 144 -28.94 12.99 -17.02
CA ARG A 144 -29.90 12.35 -17.91
C ARG A 144 -31.33 12.31 -17.37
N THR A 145 -31.48 12.16 -16.06
CA THR A 145 -32.80 11.84 -15.45
C THR A 145 -33.28 12.89 -14.44
N GLY A 146 -32.41 13.79 -13.99
CA GLY A 146 -32.67 14.70 -12.87
C GLY A 146 -32.71 14.05 -11.48
N SER A 147 -32.50 12.72 -11.40
CA SER A 147 -32.56 11.98 -10.13
C SER A 147 -31.28 12.16 -9.31
N GLU A 148 -31.41 12.66 -8.09
CA GLU A 148 -30.28 12.83 -7.13
C GLU A 148 -29.99 11.54 -6.33
N HIS A 149 -30.83 10.52 -6.41
CA HIS A 149 -30.74 9.30 -5.61
C HIS A 149 -29.36 8.62 -5.67
N GLY A 150 -28.75 8.55 -6.85
CA GLY A 150 -27.42 7.98 -7.03
C GLY A 150 -26.32 8.81 -6.35
N LEU A 151 -26.42 10.15 -6.44
CA LEU A 151 -25.46 11.07 -5.82
C LEU A 151 -25.57 11.06 -4.28
N GLU A 152 -26.79 10.98 -3.74
CA GLU A 152 -27.01 10.90 -2.28
C GLU A 152 -26.34 9.66 -1.68
N ARG A 153 -26.27 8.56 -2.43
CA ARG A 153 -25.65 7.30 -1.99
C ARG A 153 -24.16 7.18 -2.29
N TYR A 154 -23.55 8.18 -2.94
CA TYR A 154 -22.14 8.12 -3.35
C TYR A 154 -21.21 7.75 -2.20
N SER A 155 -21.29 8.50 -1.09
CA SER A 155 -20.41 8.29 0.06
C SER A 155 -20.57 6.89 0.68
N GLU A 156 -21.81 6.42 0.84
CA GLU A 156 -22.09 5.09 1.38
C GLU A 156 -21.44 3.99 0.55
N VAL A 157 -21.59 4.06 -0.77
CA VAL A 157 -21.07 3.05 -1.69
C VAL A 157 -19.55 3.09 -1.75
N ALA A 158 -18.96 4.30 -1.85
CA ALA A 158 -17.51 4.47 -1.90
C ALA A 158 -16.83 3.98 -0.62
N LEU A 159 -17.35 4.35 0.56
CA LEU A 159 -16.78 4.00 1.87
C LEU A 159 -16.70 2.50 2.12
N ARG A 160 -17.62 1.68 1.61
CA ARG A 160 -17.52 0.22 1.74
C ARG A 160 -16.21 -0.31 1.14
N ARG A 161 -15.81 0.22 -0.01
CA ARG A 161 -14.55 -0.16 -0.68
C ARG A 161 -13.34 0.44 0.03
N VAL A 162 -13.44 1.70 0.45
CA VAL A 162 -12.38 2.39 1.18
C VAL A 162 -12.03 1.61 2.45
N TRP A 163 -13.02 1.28 3.29
CA TRP A 163 -12.77 0.52 4.52
C TRP A 163 -12.24 -0.89 4.26
N ARG A 164 -12.69 -1.54 3.20
CA ARG A 164 -12.14 -2.84 2.80
C ARG A 164 -10.66 -2.76 2.40
N ALA A 165 -10.29 -1.71 1.67
CA ALA A 165 -8.91 -1.49 1.27
C ALA A 165 -8.03 -1.04 2.45
N GLN A 166 -8.58 -0.25 3.39
CA GLN A 166 -7.91 0.12 4.64
C GLN A 166 -7.59 -1.12 5.48
N ASP A 167 -8.58 -2.00 5.68
CA ASP A 167 -8.40 -3.25 6.43
C ASP A 167 -7.29 -4.10 5.82
N PHE A 168 -7.33 -4.35 4.52
CA PHE A 168 -6.31 -5.13 3.84
C PHE A 168 -4.92 -4.48 3.89
N SER A 169 -4.83 -3.18 3.63
CA SER A 169 -3.55 -2.46 3.65
C SER A 169 -2.95 -2.41 5.05
N ASN A 170 -3.78 -2.23 6.08
CA ASN A 170 -3.37 -2.30 7.48
C ASN A 170 -2.91 -3.72 7.87
N TYR A 171 -3.64 -4.75 7.44
CA TYR A 171 -3.24 -6.15 7.65
C TYR A 171 -1.85 -6.42 7.06
N MET A 172 -1.60 -6.05 5.80
CA MET A 172 -0.30 -6.21 5.14
C MET A 172 0.81 -5.42 5.85
N THR A 173 0.49 -4.21 6.30
CA THR A 173 1.43 -3.37 7.05
C THR A 173 1.81 -4.04 8.37
N GLN A 174 0.85 -4.51 9.15
CA GLN A 174 1.10 -5.19 10.42
C GLN A 174 1.80 -6.54 10.26
N LEU A 175 1.56 -7.24 9.16
CA LEU A 175 2.18 -8.53 8.88
C LEU A 175 3.68 -8.40 8.59
N LEU A 176 4.09 -7.33 7.92
CA LEU A 176 5.41 -7.24 7.29
C LEU A 176 6.38 -6.24 7.95
N HIS A 177 5.87 -5.23 8.68
CA HIS A 177 6.71 -4.17 9.24
C HIS A 177 7.01 -4.39 10.72
N ASP A 178 8.18 -3.95 11.14
CA ASP A 178 8.46 -3.78 12.56
C ASP A 178 7.72 -2.54 13.09
N LEU A 179 6.74 -2.77 13.95
CA LEU A 179 5.93 -1.73 14.58
C LEU A 179 6.45 -1.30 15.96
N GLY A 180 7.65 -1.74 16.33
CA GLY A 180 8.24 -1.44 17.64
C GLY A 180 7.56 -2.15 18.82
N ARG A 181 6.72 -3.17 18.57
CA ARG A 181 5.96 -3.88 19.61
C ARG A 181 6.75 -5.02 20.28
N GLY A 182 8.03 -5.15 19.93
CA GLY A 182 8.95 -6.08 20.57
C GLY A 182 8.90 -7.51 20.04
N PRO A 183 9.62 -8.42 20.72
CA PRO A 183 9.88 -9.77 20.20
C PRO A 183 8.63 -10.66 20.12
N PHE A 184 7.63 -10.43 20.95
CA PHE A 184 6.38 -11.19 20.92
C PHE A 184 5.62 -10.96 19.61
N ASP A 185 5.49 -9.69 19.19
CA ASP A 185 4.81 -9.35 17.93
C ASP A 185 5.54 -9.94 16.71
N ARG A 186 6.89 -9.90 16.72
CA ARG A 186 7.72 -10.56 15.70
C ARG A 186 7.44 -12.06 15.58
N LYS A 187 7.27 -12.76 16.71
CA LYS A 187 6.90 -14.17 16.70
C LYS A 187 5.51 -14.42 16.10
N LEU A 188 4.55 -13.55 16.38
CA LEU A 188 3.21 -13.61 15.77
C LEU A 188 3.27 -13.37 14.26
N GLN A 189 4.06 -12.42 13.79
CA GLN A 189 4.27 -12.17 12.36
C GLN A 189 4.83 -13.40 11.66
N LEU A 190 5.91 -13.99 12.18
CA LEU A 190 6.52 -15.21 11.63
C LEU A 190 5.54 -16.39 11.61
N SER A 191 4.75 -16.56 12.68
CA SER A 191 3.71 -17.59 12.73
C SER A 191 2.64 -17.40 11.66
N ARG A 192 2.21 -16.15 11.41
CA ARG A 192 1.24 -15.82 10.34
C ARG A 192 1.82 -16.08 8.96
N LEU A 193 3.07 -15.68 8.72
CA LEU A 193 3.76 -15.95 7.44
C LEU A 193 3.92 -17.47 7.20
N GLU A 194 4.27 -18.24 8.23
CA GLU A 194 4.36 -19.70 8.14
C GLU A 194 2.99 -20.33 7.87
N TYR A 195 1.92 -19.81 8.47
CA TYR A 195 0.56 -20.26 8.18
C TYR A 195 0.17 -19.97 6.72
N LEU A 196 0.47 -18.77 6.21
CA LEU A 196 0.25 -18.43 4.80
C LEU A 196 1.01 -19.38 3.87
N ARG A 197 2.26 -19.69 4.18
CA ARG A 197 3.10 -20.61 3.39
C ARG A 197 2.51 -22.02 3.30
N ARG A 198 1.82 -22.51 4.35
CA ARG A 198 1.30 -23.88 4.44
C ARG A 198 -0.16 -24.04 4.06
N SER A 199 -0.96 -23.00 4.21
CA SER A 199 -2.40 -23.07 4.03
C SER A 199 -2.80 -22.51 2.67
N ARG A 200 -3.24 -23.38 1.76
CA ARG A 200 -3.79 -22.96 0.45
C ARG A 200 -4.97 -22.00 0.61
N ALA A 201 -5.87 -22.27 1.58
CA ALA A 201 -7.02 -21.41 1.82
C ALA A 201 -6.59 -20.00 2.25
N ALA A 202 -5.61 -19.88 3.16
CA ALA A 202 -5.08 -18.60 3.60
C ALA A 202 -4.38 -17.84 2.46
N THR A 203 -3.58 -18.54 1.66
CA THR A 203 -2.91 -17.95 0.49
C THR A 203 -3.92 -17.50 -0.56
N THR A 204 -4.97 -18.29 -0.83
CA THR A 204 -6.04 -17.91 -1.75
C THR A 204 -6.76 -16.66 -1.26
N SER A 205 -7.14 -16.62 0.03
CA SER A 205 -7.77 -15.45 0.63
C SER A 205 -6.88 -14.19 0.56
N LEU A 206 -5.58 -14.33 0.81
CA LEU A 206 -4.62 -13.23 0.65
C LEU A 206 -4.57 -12.75 -0.79
N ALA A 207 -4.49 -13.67 -1.76
CA ALA A 207 -4.43 -13.35 -3.19
C ALA A 207 -5.71 -12.66 -3.69
N GLU A 208 -6.89 -13.12 -3.26
CA GLU A 208 -8.17 -12.47 -3.57
C GLU A 208 -8.25 -11.05 -3.01
N ASN A 209 -7.80 -10.85 -1.77
CA ASN A 209 -7.74 -9.52 -1.17
C ASN A 209 -6.72 -8.61 -1.87
N TYR A 210 -5.58 -9.19 -2.30
CA TYR A 210 -4.55 -8.46 -3.03
C TYR A 210 -5.02 -8.07 -4.44
N ALA A 211 -5.62 -8.98 -5.18
CA ALA A 211 -6.20 -8.70 -6.50
C ALA A 211 -7.42 -7.75 -6.41
N GLY A 212 -8.19 -7.90 -5.35
CA GLY A 212 -9.48 -7.25 -5.16
C GLY A 212 -10.63 -8.11 -5.68
N LEU A 213 -11.72 -8.15 -4.94
CA LEU A 213 -12.95 -8.79 -5.41
C LEU A 213 -13.54 -7.97 -6.56
N PRO A 214 -14.20 -8.62 -7.54
CA PRO A 214 -14.99 -7.92 -8.53
C PRO A 214 -15.94 -6.93 -7.84
N ALA A 215 -16.13 -5.75 -8.43
CA ALA A 215 -17.17 -4.85 -7.96
C ALA A 215 -18.49 -5.61 -8.00
N ALA A 216 -19.11 -5.85 -6.85
CA ALA A 216 -20.52 -6.20 -6.83
C ALA A 216 -21.28 -5.12 -7.61
N ASP A 217 -22.46 -5.46 -8.18
CA ASP A 217 -23.27 -4.58 -9.04
C ASP A 217 -23.74 -3.27 -8.35
N ASP A 218 -22.82 -2.57 -7.75
CA ASP A 218 -23.01 -1.29 -7.04
C ASP A 218 -22.99 -0.09 -8.00
N PHE A 219 -22.95 -0.33 -9.31
CA PHE A 219 -23.01 0.69 -10.36
C PHE A 219 -24.41 0.85 -10.92
#